data_7d54542e94d64ec874be5bbb6811fef3
#
_entry.id   7d54542e94d64ec874be5bbb6811fef3
#
_cell.length_a   1.000
_cell.length_b   1.000
_cell.length_c   1.000
_cell.angle_alpha   90.00
_cell.angle_beta   90.00
_cell.angle_gamma   90.00
#
_symmetry.space_group_name_H-M   'P 1'
#
loop_
_entity.id
_entity.type
_entity.pdbx_description
1 polymer ?
#
loop_
_entity_poly.entity_id
_entity_poly.type
_entity_poly.pdbx_seq_one_letter_code
_entity_poly.pdbx_strand_id
1 'polypeptide(L)' 'MSTQNATQERLQYAIRQLEQHNIEFCLKSDKSGHIHCRKKSDDKLIQFWTGTGKIMGYENERGVHSLVKILTEA' A
#
# COMPACT_ATOMS: atom_id res chain seq x y z
N MET A 1 24.71 -9.17 -2.37
CA MET A 1 23.39 -8.98 -2.02
C MET A 1 22.73 -7.89 -2.79
N SER A 2 21.62 -8.12 -3.24
CA SER A 2 21.03 -7.24 -4.18
C SER A 2 20.16 -6.19 -3.48
N THR A 3 20.22 -4.95 -3.94
CA THR A 3 19.45 -3.89 -3.35
C THR A 3 17.97 -3.93 -3.73
N GLN A 4 17.64 -4.69 -4.76
CA GLN A 4 16.24 -4.79 -5.17
C GLN A 4 15.39 -5.46 -4.09
N ASN A 5 16.01 -6.12 -3.14
CA ASN A 5 15.28 -6.76 -2.06
C ASN A 5 14.60 -5.74 -1.14
N ALA A 6 15.07 -4.50 -1.14
CA ALA A 6 14.44 -3.47 -0.31
C ALA A 6 12.99 -3.24 -0.74
N THR A 7 12.75 -3.15 -2.05
CA THR A 7 11.40 -2.97 -2.55
C THR A 7 10.55 -4.21 -2.27
N GLN A 8 11.13 -5.39 -2.44
CA GLN A 8 10.42 -6.63 -2.16
C GLN A 8 10.01 -6.72 -0.69
N GLU A 9 10.92 -6.36 0.20
CA GLU A 9 10.61 -6.39 1.63
C GLU A 9 9.52 -5.41 1.99
N ARG A 10 9.57 -4.21 1.41
CA ARG A 10 8.53 -3.22 1.65
C ARG A 10 7.19 -3.68 1.12
N LEU A 11 7.20 -4.31 -0.04
CA LEU A 11 5.98 -4.83 -0.63
C LEU A 11 5.36 -5.90 0.25
N GLN A 12 6.16 -6.84 0.73
CA GLN A 12 5.66 -7.90 1.58
C GLN A 12 5.15 -7.37 2.91
N TYR A 13 5.84 -6.39 3.46
CA TYR A 13 5.38 -5.76 4.69
C TYR A 13 4.03 -5.08 4.48
N ALA A 14 3.88 -4.36 3.36
CA ALA A 14 2.64 -3.68 3.04
C ALA A 14 1.49 -4.67 2.89
N ILE A 15 1.73 -5.76 2.15
CA ILE A 15 0.73 -6.79 1.95
C ILE A 15 0.30 -7.38 3.29
N ARG A 16 1.27 -7.66 4.15
CA ARG A 16 0.97 -8.24 5.47
C ARG A 16 0.10 -7.29 6.29
N GLN A 17 0.41 -6.00 6.26
CA GLN A 17 -0.39 -5.01 6.98
C GLN A 17 -1.81 -4.94 6.43
N LEU A 18 -1.94 -4.96 5.12
CA LEU A 18 -3.26 -4.93 4.50
C LEU A 18 -4.08 -6.16 4.89
N GLU A 19 -3.44 -7.31 4.92
CA GLU A 19 -4.12 -8.55 5.31
C GLU A 19 -4.52 -8.53 6.77
N GLN A 20 -3.66 -8.00 7.63
CA GLN A 20 -3.96 -7.91 9.05
C GLN A 20 -5.18 -7.04 9.32
N HIS A 21 -5.39 -6.03 8.51
CA HIS A 21 -6.52 -5.11 8.67
C HIS A 21 -7.71 -5.48 7.79
N ASN A 22 -7.66 -6.65 7.14
CA ASN A 22 -8.73 -7.15 6.28
C ASN A 22 -9.07 -6.17 5.16
N ILE A 23 -8.04 -5.59 4.56
CA ILE A 23 -8.21 -4.63 3.47
C ILE A 23 -8.08 -5.37 2.14
N GLU A 24 -9.05 -5.18 1.26
CA GLU A 24 -8.98 -5.72 -0.10
C GLU A 24 -7.90 -5.00 -0.90
N PHE A 25 -7.08 -5.77 -1.59
CA PHE A 25 -6.05 -5.18 -2.41
C PHE A 25 -5.74 -6.06 -3.60
N CYS A 26 -5.10 -5.45 -4.60
CA CYS A 26 -4.68 -6.16 -5.80
C CYS A 26 -3.29 -5.66 -6.19
N LEU A 27 -2.34 -6.57 -6.30
CA LEU A 27 -0.99 -6.23 -6.70
C LEU A 27 -0.97 -6.00 -8.21
N LYS A 28 -0.55 -4.81 -8.63
CA LYS A 28 -0.50 -4.46 -10.04
C LYS A 28 0.89 -4.61 -10.64
N SER A 29 1.93 -4.35 -9.86
CA SER A 29 3.30 -4.50 -10.32
C SER A 29 4.19 -4.81 -9.14
N ASP A 30 4.86 -5.95 -9.18
CA ASP A 30 5.77 -6.30 -8.10
C ASP A 30 7.11 -5.58 -8.24
N LYS A 31 7.44 -5.09 -9.41
CA LYS A 31 8.69 -4.36 -9.61
C LYS A 31 8.65 -2.99 -8.95
N SER A 32 7.56 -2.26 -9.12
CA SER A 32 7.41 -0.94 -8.53
C SER A 32 6.68 -0.99 -7.19
N GLY A 33 6.13 -2.15 -6.84
CA GLY A 33 5.34 -2.27 -5.62
C GLY A 33 4.00 -1.58 -5.73
N HIS A 34 3.45 -1.49 -6.92
CA HIS A 34 2.19 -0.79 -7.17
C HIS A 34 1.02 -1.66 -6.75
N ILE A 35 0.24 -1.17 -5.80
CA ILE A 35 -0.90 -1.90 -5.24
C ILE A 35 -2.15 -1.05 -5.33
N HIS A 36 -3.26 -1.66 -5.72
CA HIS A 36 -4.57 -1.04 -5.66
C HIS A 36 -5.27 -1.55 -4.39
N CYS A 37 -5.70 -0.64 -3.54
CA CYS A 37 -6.35 -0.98 -2.28
C CYS A 37 -7.74 -0.40 -2.23
N ARG A 38 -8.64 -1.03 -1.49
CA ARG A 38 -9.99 -0.53 -1.33
C ARG A 38 -10.21 0.01 0.07
N LYS A 39 -10.72 1.23 0.14
CA LYS A 39 -11.03 1.86 1.41
C LYS A 39 -12.26 1.20 2.01
N LYS A 40 -12.20 0.91 3.31
CA LYS A 40 -13.25 0.11 3.95
C LYS A 40 -14.57 0.88 4.07
N SER A 41 -14.51 2.18 4.23
CA SER A 41 -15.72 2.96 4.50
C SER A 41 -16.60 3.13 3.26
N ASP A 42 -16.01 3.40 2.11
CA ASP A 42 -16.78 3.70 0.89
C ASP A 42 -16.33 2.91 -0.32
N ASP A 43 -15.45 1.92 -0.10
CA ASP A 43 -14.98 1.05 -1.18
C ASP A 43 -14.21 1.81 -2.26
N LYS A 44 -13.70 2.97 -1.93
CA LYS A 44 -12.97 3.79 -2.88
C LYS A 44 -11.61 3.17 -3.18
N LEU A 45 -11.20 3.21 -4.45
CA LEU A 45 -9.92 2.67 -4.87
C LEU A 45 -8.80 3.63 -4.55
N ILE A 46 -7.80 3.15 -3.81
CA ILE A 46 -6.61 3.93 -3.45
C ILE A 46 -5.41 3.24 -4.06
N GLN A 47 -4.60 4.00 -4.78
CA GLN A 47 -3.38 3.46 -5.39
C GLN A 47 -2.18 3.79 -4.51
N PHE A 48 -1.33 2.81 -4.31
CA PHE A 48 -0.17 2.93 -3.43
C PHE A 48 1.06 2.34 -4.11
N TRP A 49 2.19 3.04 -3.98
CA TRP A 49 3.48 2.57 -4.52
C TRP A 49 4.43 2.33 -3.35
N THR A 50 4.72 1.06 -3.06
CA THR A 50 5.57 0.71 -1.92
C THR A 50 7.01 1.18 -2.09
N GLY A 51 7.48 1.27 -3.33
CA GLY A 51 8.85 1.69 -3.58
C GLY A 51 9.15 3.09 -3.10
N THR A 52 8.20 4.01 -3.26
CA THR A 52 8.35 5.39 -2.84
C THR A 52 7.49 5.75 -1.65
N GLY A 53 6.53 4.90 -1.32
CA GLY A 53 5.58 5.19 -0.25
C GLY A 53 4.48 6.15 -0.67
N LYS A 54 4.37 6.42 -1.95
CA LYS A 54 3.40 7.40 -2.45
C LYS A 54 1.99 6.84 -2.41
N ILE A 55 1.05 7.66 -1.96
CA ILE A 55 -0.37 7.33 -1.94
C ILE A 55 -1.08 8.31 -2.86
N MET A 56 -1.72 7.80 -3.91
CA MET A 56 -2.37 8.67 -4.88
C MET A 56 -3.53 9.44 -4.23
N GLY A 57 -3.55 10.74 -4.45
CA GLY A 57 -4.57 11.59 -3.87
C GLY A 57 -4.27 12.08 -2.45
N TYR A 58 -3.17 11.59 -1.86
CA TYR A 58 -2.79 11.96 -0.50
C TYR A 58 -1.31 12.33 -0.48
N GLU A 59 -0.99 13.45 -1.12
CA GLU A 59 0.41 13.81 -1.34
C GLU A 59 1.17 14.12 -0.05
N ASN A 60 0.45 14.53 1.00
CA ASN A 60 1.08 14.81 2.28
C ASN A 60 1.27 13.57 3.14
N GLU A 61 0.75 12.43 2.69
CA GLU A 61 0.85 11.18 3.42
C GLU A 61 1.75 10.22 2.67
N ARG A 62 2.57 9.49 3.41
CA ARG A 62 3.46 8.51 2.81
C ARG A 62 3.62 7.30 3.71
N GLY A 63 3.85 6.14 3.08
CA GLY A 63 4.17 4.94 3.80
C GLY A 63 2.97 4.09 4.15
N VAL A 64 3.26 2.88 4.58
CA VAL A 64 2.23 1.88 4.86
C VAL A 64 1.35 2.30 6.04
N HIS A 65 1.94 2.90 7.05
CA HIS A 65 1.16 3.32 8.22
C HIS A 65 0.10 4.33 7.83
N SER A 66 0.47 5.31 7.02
CA SER A 66 -0.48 6.31 6.54
C SER A 66 -1.52 5.67 5.65
N LEU A 67 -1.10 4.73 4.81
CA LEU A 67 -2.01 4.02 3.93
C LEU A 67 -3.07 3.26 4.73
N VAL A 68 -2.65 2.50 5.73
CA VAL A 68 -3.59 1.73 6.54
C VAL A 68 -4.55 2.65 7.27
N LYS A 69 -4.03 3.77 7.78
CA LYS A 69 -4.89 4.74 8.47
C LYS A 69 -5.98 5.27 7.54
N ILE A 70 -5.60 5.63 6.31
CA ILE A 70 -6.55 6.13 5.34
C ILE A 70 -7.59 5.05 5.00
N LEU A 71 -7.13 3.84 4.78
CA LEU A 71 -8.01 2.75 4.35
C LEU A 71 -8.97 2.28 5.42
N THR A 72 -8.59 2.44 6.70
CA THR A 72 -9.43 1.99 7.80
C THR A 72 -10.24 3.13 8.43
N GLU A 73 -10.04 4.33 7.99
CA GLU A 73 -10.80 5.48 8.47
C GLU A 73 -12.27 5.35 8.09
N ALA A 74 -13.11 5.67 9.04
CA ALA A 74 -14.55 5.60 8.80
C ALA A 74 -15.05 6.83 8.03
#